data_724ec102b150c884080c2fba86a6f12c
#
_entry.id   724ec102b150c884080c2fba86a6f12c
#
_cell.length_a   1.000
_cell.length_b   1.000
_cell.length_c   1.000
_cell.angle_alpha   90.00
_cell.angle_beta   90.00
_cell.angle_gamma   90.00
#
_symmetry.space_group_name_H-M   'P 1'
#
loop_
_entity.id
_entity.type
_entity.pdbx_description
1 polymer ?
#
loop_
_entity_poly.entity_id
_entity_poly.type
_entity_poly.pdbx_seq_one_letter_code
_entity_poly.pdbx_strand_id
1 'polypeptide(L)'
;MSKPVPIGARAELELTVEVQHTLSGVHPELPPVLSTPRMIQLMEETCFWALQPYAEGDEITVGTHINVSHKAATGIGIKVKAEAVMESFDGRFYTMRVRAWDENNEIGSGTVNRAFVSVAKFMSRLKRKGA
;
A
#
# COMPACT_ATOMS: atom_id res chain seq x y z
N MET A 1 -12.40 -18.93 1.79
CA MET A 1 -11.07 -19.13 1.21
C MET A 1 -10.91 -18.30 -0.05
N SER A 2 -9.81 -17.61 -0.17
CA SER A 2 -9.53 -16.81 -1.35
C SER A 2 -9.19 -17.72 -2.54
N LYS A 3 -9.41 -17.19 -3.75
CA LYS A 3 -8.99 -17.84 -4.98
C LYS A 3 -7.46 -17.84 -5.06
N PRO A 4 -6.85 -18.80 -5.79
CA PRO A 4 -5.41 -18.75 -6.00
C PRO A 4 -4.99 -17.44 -6.68
N VAL A 5 -3.91 -16.83 -6.18
CA VAL A 5 -3.37 -15.61 -6.75
C VAL A 5 -2.15 -15.98 -7.60
N PRO A 6 -2.15 -15.67 -8.89
CA PRO A 6 -0.98 -15.97 -9.72
C PRO A 6 0.21 -15.08 -9.37
N ILE A 7 1.41 -15.64 -9.46
CA ILE A 7 2.64 -14.85 -9.40
C ILE A 7 2.56 -13.78 -10.48
N GLY A 8 2.86 -12.55 -10.13
CA GLY A 8 2.79 -11.43 -11.07
C GLY A 8 1.46 -10.69 -11.09
N ALA A 9 0.48 -11.11 -10.27
CA ALA A 9 -0.74 -10.32 -10.09
C ALA A 9 -0.35 -8.91 -9.69
N ARG A 10 -0.91 -7.88 -10.37
CA ARG A 10 -0.42 -6.52 -10.22
C ARG A 10 -1.52 -5.49 -10.31
N ALA A 11 -1.21 -4.31 -9.79
CA ALA A 11 -2.03 -3.12 -9.94
C ALA A 11 -1.12 -1.90 -9.99
N GLU A 12 -1.69 -0.79 -10.44
CA GLU A 12 -1.01 0.50 -10.52
C GLU A 12 -2.01 1.57 -10.12
N LEU A 13 -1.60 2.50 -9.28
CA LEU A 13 -2.41 3.64 -8.85
C LEU A 13 -1.61 4.91 -9.01
N GLU A 14 -2.32 6.04 -9.07
CA GLU A 14 -1.72 7.36 -9.16
C GLU A 14 -2.20 8.26 -8.03
N LEU A 15 -1.36 9.21 -7.66
CA LEU A 15 -1.67 10.26 -6.70
C LEU A 15 -1.03 11.56 -7.18
N THR A 16 -1.82 12.62 -7.31
CA THR A 16 -1.26 13.96 -7.47
C THR A 16 -1.02 14.52 -6.07
N VAL A 17 0.21 14.93 -5.79
CA VAL A 17 0.57 15.39 -4.44
C VAL A 17 -0.12 16.72 -4.15
N GLU A 18 -0.88 16.74 -3.04
CA GLU A 18 -1.54 17.93 -2.53
C GLU A 18 -1.02 18.22 -1.12
N VAL A 19 -1.37 19.38 -0.56
CA VAL A 19 -0.82 19.81 0.71
C VAL A 19 -1.05 18.78 1.84
N GLN A 20 -2.23 18.14 1.88
CA GLN A 20 -2.54 17.14 2.90
C GLN A 20 -1.70 15.87 2.78
N HIS A 21 -1.02 15.67 1.66
CA HIS A 21 -0.13 14.52 1.46
C HIS A 21 1.31 14.81 1.87
N THR A 22 1.59 16.04 2.31
CA THR A 22 2.95 16.51 2.55
C THR A 22 3.25 16.66 4.04
N LEU A 23 4.53 16.80 4.35
CA LEU A 23 4.97 17.07 5.72
C LEU A 23 4.35 18.39 6.22
N SER A 24 4.23 19.40 5.36
CA SER A 24 3.65 20.69 5.73
C SER A 24 2.16 20.60 6.04
N GLY A 25 1.48 19.56 5.57
CA GLY A 25 0.08 19.30 5.92
C GLY A 25 -0.08 18.87 7.38
N VAL A 26 0.97 18.29 7.97
CA VAL A 26 0.99 17.91 9.38
C VAL A 26 1.54 19.06 10.23
N HIS A 27 2.60 19.71 9.77
CA HIS A 27 3.29 20.77 10.48
C HIS A 27 3.66 21.87 9.48
N PRO A 28 3.04 23.08 9.56
CA PRO A 28 3.19 24.08 8.49
C PRO A 28 4.61 24.52 8.18
N GLU A 29 5.53 24.43 9.12
CA GLU A 29 6.93 24.83 8.90
C GLU A 29 7.80 23.75 8.26
N LEU A 30 7.26 22.53 8.05
CA LEU A 30 8.01 21.47 7.38
C LEU A 30 7.93 21.62 5.87
N PRO A 31 8.90 21.06 5.13
CA PRO A 31 8.87 21.15 3.66
C PRO A 31 7.61 20.58 3.03
N PRO A 32 7.09 21.19 1.95
CA PRO A 32 5.88 20.73 1.28
C PRO A 32 6.18 19.58 0.31
N VAL A 33 6.65 18.49 0.83
CA VAL A 33 7.00 17.29 0.06
C VAL A 33 6.20 16.09 0.55
N LEU A 34 5.92 15.15 -0.37
CA LEU A 34 5.19 13.92 -0.09
C LEU A 34 5.80 13.22 1.13
N SER A 35 4.97 12.95 2.14
CA SER A 35 5.44 12.30 3.36
C SER A 35 5.68 10.80 3.12
N THR A 36 6.62 10.22 3.86
CA THR A 36 6.88 8.78 3.79
C THR A 36 5.64 7.96 4.16
N PRO A 37 4.91 8.26 5.23
CA PRO A 37 3.66 7.52 5.51
C PRO A 37 2.65 7.59 4.36
N ARG A 38 2.53 8.73 3.68
CA ARG A 38 1.57 8.83 2.58
C ARG A 38 2.01 8.04 1.35
N MET A 39 3.32 8.03 1.06
CA MET A 39 3.85 7.17 0.01
C MET A 39 3.54 5.70 0.31
N ILE A 40 3.78 5.28 1.55
CA ILE A 40 3.51 3.90 1.98
C ILE A 40 2.01 3.59 1.86
N GLN A 41 1.15 4.53 2.21
CA GLN A 41 -0.30 4.35 2.05
C GLN A 41 -0.66 4.09 0.59
N LEU A 42 -0.07 4.84 -0.33
CA LEU A 42 -0.31 4.61 -1.76
C LEU A 42 0.16 3.23 -2.19
N MET A 43 1.32 2.80 -1.72
CA MET A 43 1.85 1.46 -1.99
C MET A 43 0.92 0.38 -1.44
N GLU A 44 0.43 0.54 -0.22
CA GLU A 44 -0.50 -0.41 0.39
C GLU A 44 -1.83 -0.48 -0.34
N GLU A 45 -2.37 0.67 -0.74
CA GLU A 45 -3.60 0.72 -1.55
C GLU A 45 -3.42 -0.03 -2.87
N THR A 46 -2.26 0.13 -3.48
CA THR A 46 -1.94 -0.55 -4.73
C THR A 46 -1.86 -2.07 -4.53
N CYS A 47 -1.26 -2.52 -3.43
CA CYS A 47 -1.25 -3.94 -3.06
C CYS A 47 -2.66 -4.46 -2.84
N PHE A 48 -3.50 -3.71 -2.16
CA PHE A 48 -4.89 -4.07 -1.91
C PHE A 48 -5.60 -4.38 -3.24
N TRP A 49 -5.49 -3.49 -4.20
CA TRP A 49 -6.17 -3.66 -5.48
C TRP A 49 -5.56 -4.77 -6.34
N ALA A 50 -4.28 -5.03 -6.20
CA ALA A 50 -3.63 -6.15 -6.91
C ALA A 50 -4.20 -7.50 -6.46
N LEU A 51 -4.58 -7.62 -5.18
CA LEU A 51 -5.06 -8.87 -4.60
C LEU A 51 -6.58 -8.98 -4.55
N GLN A 52 -7.32 -7.87 -4.53
CA GLN A 52 -8.76 -7.88 -4.33
C GLN A 52 -9.54 -8.68 -5.37
N PRO A 53 -9.14 -8.78 -6.66
CA PRO A 53 -9.84 -9.63 -7.61
C PRO A 53 -9.88 -11.12 -7.23
N TYR A 54 -9.02 -11.55 -6.31
CA TYR A 54 -8.92 -12.94 -5.87
C TYR A 54 -9.57 -13.18 -4.51
N ALA A 55 -10.19 -12.16 -3.93
CA ALA A 55 -10.94 -12.28 -2.69
C ALA A 55 -12.25 -13.04 -2.92
N GLU A 56 -12.70 -13.76 -1.91
CA GLU A 56 -13.99 -14.45 -1.93
C GLU A 56 -14.84 -13.96 -0.76
N GLY A 57 -16.17 -13.87 -0.98
CA GLY A 57 -17.07 -13.43 0.05
C GLY A 57 -16.74 -12.03 0.56
N ASP A 58 -16.60 -11.90 1.87
CA ASP A 58 -16.27 -10.62 2.51
C ASP A 58 -14.79 -10.41 2.75
N GLU A 59 -13.94 -11.18 2.07
CA GLU A 59 -12.49 -11.09 2.27
C GLU A 59 -11.89 -9.78 1.76
N ILE A 60 -10.96 -9.26 2.52
CA ILE A 60 -10.05 -8.18 2.12
C ILE A 60 -8.64 -8.57 2.56
N THR A 61 -7.63 -7.89 2.02
CA THR A 61 -6.30 -8.04 2.58
C THR A 61 -5.98 -6.90 3.52
N VAL A 62 -5.18 -7.21 4.54
CA VAL A 62 -4.59 -6.21 5.44
C VAL A 62 -3.08 -6.27 5.35
N GLY A 63 -2.42 -5.13 5.56
CA GLY A 63 -0.96 -5.07 5.61
C GLY A 63 -0.43 -5.65 6.90
N THR A 64 0.62 -6.45 6.82
CA THR A 64 1.20 -7.13 7.98
C THR A 64 2.68 -6.82 8.18
N HIS A 65 3.37 -6.35 7.15
CA HIS A 65 4.80 -6.04 7.25
C HIS A 65 5.17 -5.07 6.12
N ILE A 66 5.95 -4.07 6.46
CA ILE A 66 6.40 -3.03 5.53
C ILE A 66 7.92 -2.97 5.58
N ASN A 67 8.54 -3.03 4.42
CA ASN A 67 9.99 -2.85 4.29
C ASN A 67 10.28 -2.07 3.01
N VAL A 68 10.18 -0.75 3.11
CA VAL A 68 10.35 0.13 1.95
C VAL A 68 11.33 1.25 2.27
N SER A 69 11.96 1.76 1.21
CA SER A 69 12.82 2.93 1.28
C SER A 69 12.16 4.09 0.52
N HIS A 70 12.23 5.29 1.09
CA HIS A 70 11.81 6.53 0.45
C HIS A 70 13.07 7.26 0.01
N LYS A 71 13.31 7.31 -1.29
CA LYS A 71 14.61 7.67 -1.85
C LYS A 71 14.72 9.10 -2.35
N ALA A 72 13.59 9.71 -2.69
CA ALA A 72 13.59 11.03 -3.30
C ALA A 72 12.32 11.79 -2.93
N ALA A 73 12.44 13.09 -2.78
CA ALA A 73 11.32 13.97 -2.44
C ALA A 73 10.48 14.30 -3.66
N THR A 74 9.20 14.53 -3.45
CA THR A 74 8.25 14.94 -4.49
C THR A 74 7.40 16.08 -3.97
N GLY A 75 7.34 17.17 -4.73
CA GLY A 75 6.61 18.37 -4.33
C GLY A 75 5.14 18.35 -4.72
N ILE A 76 4.42 19.39 -4.24
CA ILE A 76 2.99 19.55 -4.52
C ILE A 76 2.77 19.72 -6.03
N GLY A 77 1.69 19.12 -6.53
CA GLY A 77 1.30 19.21 -7.94
C GLY A 77 1.92 18.13 -8.82
N ILE A 78 2.86 17.39 -8.31
CA ILE A 78 3.52 16.32 -9.07
C ILE A 78 2.72 15.02 -8.95
N LYS A 79 2.59 14.31 -10.07
CA LYS A 79 1.92 13.02 -10.10
C LYS A 79 2.89 11.93 -9.69
N VAL A 80 2.46 11.08 -8.76
CA VAL A 80 3.19 9.90 -8.31
C VAL A 80 2.42 8.66 -8.73
N LYS A 81 3.11 7.70 -9.29
CA LYS A 81 2.55 6.38 -9.60
C LYS A 81 3.14 5.35 -8.67
N ALA A 82 2.32 4.38 -8.27
CA ALA A 82 2.79 3.22 -7.53
C ALA A 82 2.36 1.96 -8.24
N GLU A 83 3.21 0.94 -8.16
CA GLU A 83 2.96 -0.37 -8.72
C GLU A 83 3.19 -1.41 -7.63
N ALA A 84 2.33 -2.42 -7.59
CA ALA A 84 2.50 -3.58 -6.72
C ALA A 84 2.38 -4.84 -7.56
N VAL A 85 3.32 -5.77 -7.36
CA VAL A 85 3.36 -7.04 -8.08
C VAL A 85 3.52 -8.16 -7.06
N MET A 86 2.64 -9.16 -7.12
CA MET A 86 2.72 -10.31 -6.22
C MET A 86 3.93 -11.16 -6.59
N GLU A 87 4.82 -11.36 -5.63
CA GLU A 87 6.10 -12.01 -5.81
C GLU A 87 6.10 -13.43 -5.27
N SER A 88 5.52 -13.65 -4.09
CA SER A 88 5.51 -14.96 -3.45
C SER A 88 4.39 -15.08 -2.43
N PHE A 89 4.08 -16.31 -2.05
CA PHE A 89 3.07 -16.65 -1.07
C PHE A 89 3.57 -17.84 -0.25
N ASP A 90 3.55 -17.70 1.08
CA ASP A 90 4.09 -18.74 1.97
C ASP A 90 3.01 -19.63 2.60
N GLY A 91 1.78 -19.55 2.12
CA GLY A 91 0.62 -20.26 2.66
C GLY A 91 -0.29 -19.35 3.48
N ARG A 92 0.19 -18.20 3.90
CA ARG A 92 -0.59 -17.22 4.66
C ARG A 92 -0.34 -15.79 4.21
N PHE A 93 0.90 -15.42 3.98
CA PHE A 93 1.29 -14.05 3.63
C PHE A 93 1.72 -13.95 2.19
N TYR A 94 1.18 -12.93 1.50
CA TYR A 94 1.60 -12.56 0.16
C TYR A 94 2.68 -11.52 0.27
N THR A 95 3.81 -11.74 -0.40
CA THR A 95 4.86 -10.72 -0.50
C THR A 95 4.64 -9.95 -1.78
N MET A 96 4.43 -8.65 -1.65
CA MET A 96 4.19 -7.74 -2.76
C MET A 96 5.44 -6.88 -2.96
N ARG A 97 5.99 -6.89 -4.15
CA ARG A 97 7.02 -5.93 -4.52
C ARG A 97 6.34 -4.63 -4.89
N VAL A 98 6.79 -3.53 -4.28
CA VAL A 98 6.20 -2.22 -4.51
C VAL A 98 7.26 -1.23 -5.00
N ARG A 99 6.82 -0.33 -5.87
CA ARG A 99 7.62 0.77 -6.38
C ARG A 99 6.75 2.00 -6.50
N ALA A 100 7.34 3.16 -6.29
CA ALA A 100 6.69 4.43 -6.55
C ALA A 100 7.66 5.33 -7.30
N TRP A 101 7.16 6.10 -8.26
CA TRP A 101 7.99 7.00 -9.06
C TRP A 101 7.19 8.24 -9.45
N ASP A 102 7.92 9.35 -9.65
CA ASP A 102 7.35 10.56 -10.24
C ASP A 102 7.81 10.65 -11.70
N GLU A 103 7.70 11.82 -12.31
CA GLU A 103 8.07 12.00 -13.72
C GLU A 103 9.53 11.72 -14.03
N ASN A 104 10.40 11.90 -13.05
CA ASN A 104 11.85 11.88 -13.24
C ASN A 104 12.56 10.72 -12.54
N ASN A 105 12.04 10.26 -11.41
CA ASN A 105 12.78 9.35 -10.54
C ASN A 105 11.90 8.29 -9.90
N GLU A 106 12.50 7.15 -9.59
CA GLU A 106 11.91 6.24 -8.62
C GLU A 106 12.08 6.88 -7.24
N ILE A 107 10.97 7.13 -6.57
CA ILE A 107 11.00 7.80 -5.27
C ILE A 107 10.98 6.81 -4.10
N GLY A 108 10.60 5.57 -4.34
CA GLY A 108 10.61 4.55 -3.30
C GLY A 108 10.40 3.17 -3.86
N SER A 109 10.84 2.16 -3.07
CA SER A 109 10.66 0.76 -3.44
C SER A 109 10.84 -0.13 -2.22
N GLY A 110 10.38 -1.37 -2.33
CA GLY A 110 10.56 -2.36 -1.29
C GLY A 110 9.51 -3.46 -1.38
N THR A 111 9.12 -3.98 -0.21
CA THR A 111 8.13 -5.05 -0.12
C THR A 111 7.08 -4.72 0.93
N VAL A 112 5.88 -5.23 0.69
CA VAL A 112 4.75 -5.16 1.62
C VAL A 112 4.18 -6.57 1.72
N ASN A 113 3.94 -7.04 2.94
CA ASN A 113 3.26 -8.31 3.14
C ASN A 113 1.78 -8.04 3.44
N ARG A 114 0.92 -8.87 2.85
CA ARG A 114 -0.52 -8.77 3.03
C ARG A 114 -1.10 -10.16 3.30
N ALA A 115 -2.22 -10.20 4.02
CA ALA A 115 -2.94 -11.45 4.28
C ALA A 115 -4.43 -11.22 4.10
N PHE A 116 -5.14 -12.22 3.55
CA PHE A 116 -6.60 -12.15 3.48
C PHE A 116 -7.21 -12.37 4.85
N VAL A 117 -8.23 -11.59 5.15
CA VAL A 117 -9.05 -11.76 6.35
C VAL A 117 -10.52 -11.65 5.98
N SER A 118 -11.37 -12.39 6.69
CA SER A 118 -12.81 -12.17 6.63
C SER A 118 -13.14 -10.96 7.47
N VAL A 119 -13.81 -9.97 6.90
CA VAL A 119 -14.18 -8.75 7.63
C VAL A 119 -15.02 -9.10 8.86
N ALA A 120 -16.00 -10.00 8.72
CA ALA A 120 -16.87 -10.41 9.82
C ALA A 120 -16.08 -11.02 10.98
N LYS A 121 -15.15 -11.93 10.68
CA LYS A 121 -14.30 -12.56 11.70
C LYS A 121 -13.35 -11.55 12.34
N PHE A 122 -12.79 -10.67 11.54
CA PHE A 122 -11.88 -9.63 12.00
C PHE A 122 -12.60 -8.70 12.99
N MET A 123 -13.79 -8.23 12.64
CA MET A 123 -14.58 -7.36 13.50
C MET A 123 -15.04 -8.07 14.78
N SER A 124 -15.36 -9.36 14.69
CA SER A 124 -15.73 -10.15 15.84
C SER A 124 -14.60 -10.24 16.87
N ARG A 125 -13.36 -10.44 16.40
CA ARG A 125 -12.18 -10.47 17.28
C ARG A 125 -11.94 -9.11 17.94
N LEU A 126 -12.16 -8.05 17.18
CA LEU A 126 -12.00 -6.69 17.68
C LEU A 126 -12.96 -6.41 18.84
N LYS A 127 -14.21 -6.82 18.71
CA LYS A 127 -15.21 -6.70 19.78
C LYS A 127 -14.80 -7.44 21.03
N ARG A 128 -14.25 -8.66 20.88
CA ARG A 128 -13.78 -9.45 22.03
C ARG A 128 -12.63 -8.81 22.77
N LYS A 129 -11.86 -7.96 22.08
CA LYS A 129 -10.77 -7.18 22.71
C LYS A 129 -11.27 -5.89 23.38
N GLY A 130 -12.58 -5.65 23.36
CA GLY A 130 -13.17 -4.47 23.95
C GLY A 130 -12.97 -3.20 23.14
N ALA A 131 -12.69 -3.32 21.88
CA ALA A 131 -12.45 -2.18 21.00
C ALA A 131 -13.74 -1.75 20.30
#